data_48bf71a571e22c776be18d0522cc1feb
#
_entry.id   48bf71a571e22c776be18d0522cc1feb
#
_cell.length_a   1.000
_cell.length_b   1.000
_cell.length_c   1.000
_cell.angle_alpha   90.00
_cell.angle_beta   90.00
_cell.angle_gamma   90.00
#
_symmetry.space_group_name_H-M   'P 1'
#
loop_
_entity.id
_entity.type
_entity.pdbx_description
1 polymer ?
#
loop_
_entity_poly.entity_id
_entity_poly.type
_entity_poly.pdbx_seq_one_letter_code
_entity_poly.pdbx_strand_id
1 'polypeptide(L)'
;MPLTRKPRLAIMGEFSSGKSTLCNVLMGARPLLEKVTATQLPPVWLSYGPEDAYTMGLDGQAYELDLADLERVSLETTEHVRIFMKSDILRYTDLIDMPGISDPSMSPEVWERMAHLADGVLWCTHATQAWRQSESGVWNSFPAEMRRSSLLLVTRFDKILGDSDKAKVLKRVRQETEGLFAEVFPMSLMQAMTAGDDEARWQDSGAQDFTGALFDLIHRIIDEGYPEPGEEGMPAVRPDDADTAEVGQSLIARTFERKMAIRNTPVVRVAPRRVANTGERLLRTERPAAETAPTVVSFSDMLATAAKGS
;
A
#
# COMPACT_ATOMS: atom_id res chain seq x y z
N MET A 1 -16.38 -1.67 15.56
CA MET A 1 -16.01 -3.07 15.92
C MET A 1 -14.89 -3.49 15.00
N PRO A 2 -13.92 -4.34 15.41
CA PRO A 2 -12.90 -4.82 14.51
C PRO A 2 -13.53 -5.58 13.33
N LEU A 3 -12.91 -5.51 12.17
CA LEU A 3 -13.40 -6.14 10.95
C LEU A 3 -13.37 -7.66 11.12
N THR A 4 -14.48 -8.33 10.78
CA THR A 4 -14.60 -9.81 10.91
C THR A 4 -14.13 -10.57 9.67
N ARG A 5 -13.81 -9.85 8.58
CA ARG A 5 -13.30 -10.35 7.31
C ARG A 5 -11.96 -9.70 6.95
N LYS A 6 -11.30 -10.19 5.93
CA LYS A 6 -10.11 -9.52 5.38
C LYS A 6 -10.49 -8.17 4.76
N PRO A 7 -9.63 -7.13 4.91
CA PRO A 7 -9.79 -5.90 4.16
C PRO A 7 -9.81 -6.14 2.65
N ARG A 8 -10.53 -5.30 1.92
CA ARG A 8 -10.65 -5.31 0.46
C ARG A 8 -10.03 -4.04 -0.08
N LEU A 9 -8.97 -4.14 -0.86
CA LEU A 9 -8.28 -3.00 -1.43
C LEU A 9 -8.49 -2.95 -2.95
N ALA A 10 -9.11 -1.88 -3.44
CA ALA A 10 -9.26 -1.65 -4.87
C ALA A 10 -7.98 -1.04 -5.45
N ILE A 11 -7.49 -1.56 -6.57
CA ILE A 11 -6.40 -0.98 -7.35
C ILE A 11 -7.02 -0.14 -8.46
N MET A 12 -6.85 1.18 -8.40
CA MET A 12 -7.50 2.13 -9.28
C MET A 12 -6.53 3.09 -9.97
N GLY A 13 -7.01 3.80 -10.97
CA GLY A 13 -6.26 4.80 -11.71
C GLY A 13 -6.57 4.78 -13.20
N GLU A 14 -6.01 5.72 -13.95
CA GLU A 14 -6.23 5.82 -15.40
C GLU A 14 -5.71 4.61 -16.16
N PHE A 15 -6.11 4.51 -17.44
CA PHE A 15 -5.54 3.52 -18.36
C PHE A 15 -4.00 3.67 -18.42
N SER A 16 -3.29 2.55 -18.42
CA SER A 16 -1.82 2.50 -18.41
C SER A 16 -1.13 3.16 -17.20
N SER A 17 -1.83 3.47 -16.12
CA SER A 17 -1.22 4.04 -14.90
C SER A 17 -0.36 3.06 -14.09
N GLY A 18 -0.35 1.77 -14.47
CA GLY A 18 0.48 0.74 -13.82
C GLY A 18 -0.28 -0.15 -12.83
N LYS A 19 -1.62 -0.12 -12.81
CA LYS A 19 -2.47 -0.98 -11.96
C LYS A 19 -2.10 -2.45 -12.03
N SER A 20 -2.12 -3.02 -13.22
CA SER A 20 -1.80 -4.42 -13.46
C SER A 20 -0.35 -4.76 -13.10
N THR A 21 0.59 -3.82 -13.31
CA THR A 21 1.97 -4.00 -12.87
C THR A 21 2.07 -4.01 -11.35
N LEU A 22 1.32 -3.14 -10.66
CA LEU A 22 1.24 -3.13 -9.20
C LEU A 22 0.64 -4.44 -8.69
N CYS A 23 -0.44 -4.91 -9.31
CA CYS A 23 -1.05 -6.18 -8.97
C CYS A 23 -0.03 -7.33 -9.08
N ASN A 24 0.74 -7.39 -10.18
CA ASN A 24 1.80 -8.38 -10.37
C ASN A 24 2.91 -8.28 -9.31
N VAL A 25 3.34 -7.06 -8.95
CA VAL A 25 4.31 -6.84 -7.86
C VAL A 25 3.77 -7.40 -6.55
N LEU A 26 2.54 -7.07 -6.18
CA LEU A 26 1.90 -7.52 -4.95
C LEU A 26 1.71 -9.05 -4.92
N MET A 27 1.40 -9.65 -6.06
CA MET A 27 1.20 -11.09 -6.19
C MET A 27 2.50 -11.90 -6.26
N GLY A 28 3.68 -11.25 -6.26
CA GLY A 28 4.98 -11.91 -6.34
C GLY A 28 5.32 -12.43 -7.74
N ALA A 29 5.04 -11.63 -8.78
CA ALA A 29 5.42 -11.87 -10.18
C ALA A 29 4.94 -13.23 -10.75
N ARG A 30 3.71 -13.63 -10.49
CA ARG A 30 3.14 -14.85 -11.07
C ARG A 30 2.48 -14.56 -12.42
N PRO A 31 2.85 -15.28 -13.51
CA PRO A 31 2.42 -14.98 -14.89
C PRO A 31 0.92 -15.20 -15.17
N LEU A 32 0.14 -15.71 -14.22
CA LEU A 32 -1.30 -15.90 -14.37
C LEU A 32 -2.05 -14.58 -14.64
N LEU A 33 -1.49 -13.46 -14.16
CA LEU A 33 -2.08 -12.14 -14.31
C LEU A 33 -1.83 -11.49 -15.68
N GLU A 34 -0.93 -12.01 -16.52
CA GLU A 34 -0.77 -11.47 -17.88
C GLU A 34 -2.05 -11.63 -18.72
N LYS A 35 -2.80 -12.73 -18.50
CA LYS A 35 -4.11 -12.93 -19.14
C LYS A 35 -5.23 -12.11 -18.47
N VAL A 36 -5.14 -11.92 -17.16
CA VAL A 36 -6.12 -11.14 -16.37
C VAL A 36 -6.02 -9.64 -16.65
N THR A 37 -4.86 -9.17 -17.11
CA THR A 37 -4.62 -7.75 -17.44
C THR A 37 -5.03 -7.36 -18.87
N ALA A 38 -5.70 -8.25 -19.58
CA ALA A 38 -6.26 -7.93 -20.90
C ALA A 38 -7.28 -6.77 -20.76
N THR A 39 -7.13 -5.79 -21.62
CA THR A 39 -7.98 -4.62 -21.74
C THR A 39 -9.41 -5.06 -22.04
N GLN A 40 -10.37 -4.81 -21.16
CA GLN A 40 -11.82 -5.03 -21.29
C GLN A 40 -12.39 -6.15 -20.39
N LEU A 41 -11.72 -6.49 -19.30
CA LEU A 41 -12.31 -7.38 -18.31
C LEU A 41 -13.17 -6.59 -17.30
N PRO A 42 -14.23 -7.23 -16.76
CA PRO A 42 -14.87 -6.76 -15.54
C PRO A 42 -13.85 -6.61 -14.39
N PRO A 43 -14.18 -5.91 -13.32
CA PRO A 43 -13.35 -5.91 -12.10
C PRO A 43 -12.96 -7.33 -11.69
N VAL A 44 -11.69 -7.55 -11.37
CA VAL A 44 -11.19 -8.86 -10.98
C VAL A 44 -10.88 -8.85 -9.48
N TRP A 45 -11.61 -9.64 -8.73
CA TRP A 45 -11.45 -9.79 -7.30
C TRP A 45 -10.55 -10.98 -6.99
N LEU A 46 -9.40 -10.73 -6.43
CA LEU A 46 -8.39 -11.72 -6.06
C LEU A 46 -8.49 -12.06 -4.58
N SER A 47 -8.61 -13.33 -4.24
CA SER A 47 -8.69 -13.84 -2.87
C SER A 47 -7.70 -14.98 -2.64
N TYR A 48 -7.35 -15.21 -1.39
CA TYR A 48 -6.55 -16.37 -1.01
C TYR A 48 -7.43 -17.61 -0.93
N GLY A 49 -7.03 -18.68 -1.63
CA GLY A 49 -7.71 -19.98 -1.54
C GLY A 49 -7.34 -20.92 -2.67
N PRO A 50 -7.77 -22.18 -2.56
CA PRO A 50 -7.63 -23.19 -3.59
C PRO A 50 -8.89 -23.30 -4.48
N GLU A 51 -9.91 -22.48 -4.26
CA GLU A 51 -11.22 -22.57 -4.90
C GLU A 51 -11.12 -22.29 -6.40
N ASP A 52 -12.10 -22.78 -7.15
CA ASP A 52 -12.23 -22.52 -8.58
C ASP A 52 -12.70 -21.09 -8.84
N ALA A 53 -12.27 -20.50 -9.96
CA ALA A 53 -12.70 -19.17 -10.36
C ALA A 53 -14.18 -19.16 -10.75
N TYR A 54 -14.84 -18.02 -10.53
CA TYR A 54 -16.21 -17.81 -10.97
C TYR A 54 -16.48 -16.37 -11.41
N THR A 55 -17.53 -16.17 -12.19
CA THR A 55 -18.08 -14.84 -12.47
C THR A 55 -19.31 -14.61 -11.60
N MET A 56 -19.45 -13.40 -11.09
CA MET A 56 -20.70 -12.92 -10.49
C MET A 56 -21.48 -12.17 -11.57
N GLY A 57 -22.67 -12.66 -11.87
CA GLY A 57 -23.57 -12.00 -12.81
C GLY A 57 -24.24 -10.76 -12.21
N LEU A 58 -24.70 -9.85 -13.06
CA LEU A 58 -25.56 -8.72 -12.64
C LEU A 58 -26.91 -9.16 -12.06
N ASP A 59 -27.29 -10.41 -12.26
CA ASP A 59 -28.45 -11.06 -11.66
C ASP A 59 -28.18 -11.58 -10.23
N GLY A 60 -26.95 -11.39 -9.72
CA GLY A 60 -26.53 -11.86 -8.40
C GLY A 60 -26.23 -13.36 -8.33
N GLN A 61 -26.12 -14.05 -9.47
CA GLN A 61 -25.79 -15.48 -9.52
C GLN A 61 -24.30 -15.69 -9.83
N ALA A 62 -23.71 -16.70 -9.20
CA ALA A 62 -22.34 -17.13 -9.49
C ALA A 62 -22.32 -18.18 -10.60
N TYR A 63 -21.42 -18.00 -11.56
CA TYR A 63 -21.21 -18.92 -12.68
C TYR A 63 -19.75 -19.38 -12.69
N GLU A 64 -19.54 -20.69 -12.74
CA GLU A 64 -18.22 -21.29 -12.83
C GLU A 64 -17.44 -20.74 -14.03
N LEU A 65 -16.16 -20.47 -13.87
CA LEU A 65 -15.30 -19.89 -14.89
C LEU A 65 -14.03 -20.72 -15.06
N ASP A 66 -13.81 -21.24 -16.29
CA ASP A 66 -12.47 -21.67 -16.67
C ASP A 66 -11.61 -20.43 -16.98
N LEU A 67 -10.44 -20.33 -16.35
CA LEU A 67 -9.50 -19.23 -16.60
C LEU A 67 -9.01 -19.14 -18.06
N ALA A 68 -9.15 -20.23 -18.83
CA ALA A 68 -8.89 -20.20 -20.27
C ALA A 68 -9.92 -19.35 -21.05
N ASP A 69 -11.13 -19.23 -20.52
CA ASP A 69 -12.23 -18.46 -21.11
C ASP A 69 -12.38 -17.04 -20.57
N LEU A 70 -11.44 -16.59 -19.71
CA LEU A 70 -11.49 -15.29 -19.05
C LEU A 70 -11.67 -14.12 -20.05
N GLU A 71 -11.02 -14.18 -21.22
CA GLU A 71 -11.12 -13.14 -22.25
C GLU A 71 -12.52 -13.04 -22.90
N ARG A 72 -13.38 -14.03 -22.66
CA ARG A 72 -14.76 -14.09 -23.20
C ARG A 72 -15.79 -13.55 -22.23
N VAL A 73 -15.38 -13.20 -21.03
CA VAL A 73 -16.30 -12.70 -19.99
C VAL A 73 -16.87 -11.36 -20.42
N SER A 74 -18.19 -11.26 -20.51
CA SER A 74 -18.89 -10.06 -20.96
C SER A 74 -19.07 -9.05 -19.83
N LEU A 75 -18.70 -7.79 -20.08
CA LEU A 75 -18.95 -6.64 -19.20
C LEU A 75 -20.45 -6.35 -19.00
N GLU A 76 -21.28 -6.70 -20.00
CA GLU A 76 -22.72 -6.38 -19.97
C GLU A 76 -23.50 -7.26 -19.02
N THR A 77 -23.00 -8.45 -18.72
CA THR A 77 -23.70 -9.44 -17.90
C THR A 77 -22.99 -9.79 -16.59
N THR A 78 -21.71 -9.36 -16.46
CA THR A 78 -20.86 -9.73 -15.32
C THR A 78 -20.57 -8.52 -14.44
N GLU A 79 -20.82 -8.68 -13.17
CA GLU A 79 -20.47 -7.67 -12.15
C GLU A 79 -18.96 -7.68 -11.87
N HIS A 80 -18.43 -8.87 -11.56
CA HIS A 80 -17.00 -9.09 -11.33
C HIS A 80 -16.58 -10.53 -11.60
N VAL A 81 -15.30 -10.74 -11.78
CA VAL A 81 -14.67 -12.07 -11.79
C VAL A 81 -14.01 -12.30 -10.44
N ARG A 82 -14.21 -13.46 -9.84
CA ARG A 82 -13.50 -13.86 -8.62
C ARG A 82 -12.50 -14.95 -8.92
N ILE A 83 -11.24 -14.72 -8.53
CA ILE A 83 -10.14 -15.67 -8.73
C ILE A 83 -9.48 -15.95 -7.39
N PHE A 84 -9.29 -17.23 -7.08
CA PHE A 84 -8.60 -17.67 -5.89
C PHE A 84 -7.19 -18.13 -6.24
N MET A 85 -6.23 -17.72 -5.42
CA MET A 85 -4.83 -18.09 -5.65
C MET A 85 -4.00 -18.02 -4.37
N LYS A 86 -2.96 -18.84 -4.32
CA LYS A 86 -2.00 -18.84 -3.21
C LYS A 86 -0.96 -17.75 -3.45
N SER A 87 -1.13 -16.58 -2.82
CA SER A 87 -0.18 -15.49 -2.76
C SER A 87 -0.15 -14.92 -1.35
N ASP A 88 1.06 -14.53 -0.89
CA ASP A 88 1.25 -14.09 0.49
C ASP A 88 0.41 -12.87 0.84
N ILE A 89 0.32 -11.89 -0.05
CA ILE A 89 -0.48 -10.69 0.19
C ILE A 89 -1.95 -11.00 0.40
N LEU A 90 -2.50 -11.99 -0.32
CA LEU A 90 -3.91 -12.36 -0.24
C LEU A 90 -4.29 -13.05 1.08
N ARG A 91 -3.32 -13.43 1.91
CA ARG A 91 -3.57 -13.88 3.29
C ARG A 91 -4.04 -12.74 4.18
N TYR A 92 -3.61 -11.51 3.87
CA TYR A 92 -3.86 -10.30 4.68
C TYR A 92 -4.98 -9.43 4.14
N THR A 93 -5.16 -9.41 2.82
CA THR A 93 -6.16 -8.56 2.15
C THR A 93 -6.66 -9.23 0.87
N ASP A 94 -7.88 -8.96 0.48
CA ASP A 94 -8.33 -9.21 -0.89
C ASP A 94 -7.96 -8.01 -1.77
N LEU A 95 -7.63 -8.25 -3.03
CA LEU A 95 -7.34 -7.21 -4.01
C LEU A 95 -8.42 -7.18 -5.09
N ILE A 96 -8.88 -5.99 -5.47
CA ILE A 96 -9.83 -5.80 -6.56
C ILE A 96 -9.12 -4.99 -7.64
N ASP A 97 -8.69 -5.66 -8.73
CA ASP A 97 -8.10 -4.98 -9.89
C ASP A 97 -9.23 -4.36 -10.72
N MET A 98 -9.24 -3.03 -10.77
CA MET A 98 -10.28 -2.26 -11.42
C MET A 98 -9.86 -1.91 -12.85
N PRO A 99 -10.80 -1.90 -13.81
CA PRO A 99 -10.54 -1.33 -15.13
C PRO A 99 -10.11 0.13 -15.04
N GLY A 100 -9.45 0.64 -16.08
CA GLY A 100 -9.00 2.03 -16.10
C GLY A 100 -10.18 3.02 -16.10
N ILE A 101 -10.14 4.02 -15.22
CA ILE A 101 -11.22 5.03 -15.12
C ILE A 101 -11.41 5.86 -16.41
N SER A 102 -10.41 5.88 -17.27
CA SER A 102 -10.43 6.57 -18.58
C SER A 102 -10.63 5.60 -19.76
N ASP A 103 -11.00 4.35 -19.48
CA ASP A 103 -11.30 3.40 -20.56
C ASP A 103 -12.64 3.76 -21.21
N PRO A 104 -12.65 4.13 -22.52
CA PRO A 104 -13.87 4.56 -23.19
C PRO A 104 -14.88 3.42 -23.37
N SER A 105 -14.48 2.17 -23.19
CA SER A 105 -15.36 1.00 -23.24
C SER A 105 -16.06 0.69 -21.90
N MET A 106 -15.68 1.40 -20.83
CA MET A 106 -16.22 1.20 -19.49
C MET A 106 -17.17 2.32 -19.10
N SER A 107 -18.38 1.97 -18.71
CA SER A 107 -19.26 2.93 -18.07
C SER A 107 -18.83 3.19 -16.62
N PRO A 108 -19.01 4.40 -16.07
CA PRO A 108 -18.69 4.70 -14.67
C PRO A 108 -19.35 3.75 -13.67
N GLU A 109 -20.54 3.26 -13.97
CA GLU A 109 -21.30 2.37 -13.08
C GLU A 109 -20.56 1.05 -12.80
N VAL A 110 -19.65 0.61 -13.69
CA VAL A 110 -18.90 -0.64 -13.52
C VAL A 110 -17.95 -0.53 -12.33
N TRP A 111 -17.15 0.53 -12.26
CA TRP A 111 -16.21 0.70 -11.17
C TRP A 111 -16.88 1.28 -9.91
N GLU A 112 -17.95 2.08 -10.04
CA GLU A 112 -18.69 2.64 -8.90
C GLU A 112 -19.27 1.53 -8.02
N ARG A 113 -19.88 0.51 -8.61
CA ARG A 113 -20.42 -0.64 -7.87
C ARG A 113 -19.36 -1.34 -7.04
N MET A 114 -18.21 -1.64 -7.64
CA MET A 114 -17.15 -2.34 -6.95
C MET A 114 -16.40 -1.47 -5.94
N ALA A 115 -16.35 -0.16 -6.19
CA ALA A 115 -15.72 0.79 -5.29
C ALA A 115 -16.37 0.81 -3.90
N HIS A 116 -17.69 0.60 -3.82
CA HIS A 116 -18.42 0.51 -2.56
C HIS A 116 -18.10 -0.76 -1.75
N LEU A 117 -17.53 -1.78 -2.39
CA LEU A 117 -17.12 -3.00 -1.71
C LEU A 117 -15.71 -2.91 -1.13
N ALA A 118 -14.94 -1.89 -1.52
CA ALA A 118 -13.57 -1.69 -1.06
C ALA A 118 -13.53 -0.95 0.28
N ASP A 119 -12.62 -1.38 1.15
CA ASP A 119 -12.32 -0.71 2.43
C ASP A 119 -11.25 0.38 2.26
N GLY A 120 -10.54 0.37 1.13
CA GLY A 120 -9.52 1.35 0.77
C GLY A 120 -9.08 1.22 -0.68
N VAL A 121 -8.30 2.19 -1.15
CA VAL A 121 -7.86 2.25 -2.54
C VAL A 121 -6.35 2.41 -2.64
N LEU A 122 -5.74 1.63 -3.52
CA LEU A 122 -4.38 1.81 -4.02
C LEU A 122 -4.48 2.53 -5.36
N TRP A 123 -4.35 3.86 -5.34
CA TRP A 123 -4.51 4.67 -6.54
C TRP A 123 -3.18 4.81 -7.28
N CYS A 124 -3.14 4.39 -8.55
CA CYS A 124 -1.99 4.52 -9.43
C CYS A 124 -2.14 5.74 -10.34
N THR A 125 -1.21 6.69 -10.23
CA THR A 125 -1.09 7.83 -11.15
C THR A 125 0.27 7.82 -11.83
N HIS A 126 0.32 8.21 -13.12
CA HIS A 126 1.55 8.18 -13.90
C HIS A 126 2.42 9.41 -13.64
N ALA A 127 3.69 9.27 -13.25
CA ALA A 127 4.58 10.36 -12.82
C ALA A 127 4.65 11.55 -13.79
N THR A 128 4.64 11.32 -15.11
CA THR A 128 4.71 12.40 -16.11
C THR A 128 3.43 13.23 -16.23
N GLN A 129 2.31 12.73 -15.72
CA GLN A 129 1.00 13.36 -15.82
C GLN A 129 0.22 13.17 -14.50
N ALA A 130 0.93 13.07 -13.39
CA ALA A 130 0.38 12.70 -12.12
C ALA A 130 -0.72 13.67 -11.65
N TRP A 131 -1.79 13.06 -11.16
CA TRP A 131 -2.95 13.71 -10.60
C TRP A 131 -3.67 14.64 -11.57
N ARG A 132 -4.19 14.08 -12.64
CA ARG A 132 -5.01 14.81 -13.62
C ARG A 132 -6.35 15.22 -13.04
N GLN A 133 -6.98 16.18 -13.67
CA GLN A 133 -8.33 16.62 -13.29
C GLN A 133 -9.36 15.49 -13.43
N SER A 134 -9.20 14.57 -14.40
CA SER A 134 -10.01 13.35 -14.52
C SER A 134 -9.90 12.45 -13.28
N GLU A 135 -8.68 12.24 -12.78
CA GLU A 135 -8.43 11.46 -11.59
C GLU A 135 -9.05 12.11 -10.34
N SER A 136 -8.82 13.42 -10.17
CA SER A 136 -9.41 14.21 -9.10
C SER A 136 -10.95 14.20 -9.13
N GLY A 137 -11.54 14.29 -10.33
CA GLY A 137 -13.00 14.23 -10.53
C GLY A 137 -13.58 12.92 -10.02
N VAL A 138 -13.00 11.79 -10.43
CA VAL A 138 -13.43 10.47 -9.98
C VAL A 138 -13.18 10.28 -8.47
N TRP A 139 -11.99 10.67 -7.97
CA TRP A 139 -11.67 10.54 -6.56
C TRP A 139 -12.65 11.29 -5.65
N ASN A 140 -13.10 12.47 -6.07
CA ASN A 140 -14.04 13.27 -5.30
C ASN A 140 -15.45 12.66 -5.21
N SER A 141 -15.80 11.68 -6.03
CA SER A 141 -17.06 10.92 -5.90
C SER A 141 -17.00 9.86 -4.80
N PHE A 142 -15.82 9.50 -4.31
CA PHE A 142 -15.66 8.54 -3.22
C PHE A 142 -15.96 9.16 -1.85
N PRO A 143 -16.47 8.35 -0.89
CA PRO A 143 -16.68 8.79 0.49
C PRO A 143 -15.39 9.36 1.11
N ALA A 144 -15.53 10.44 1.89
CA ALA A 144 -14.38 11.09 2.53
C ALA A 144 -13.62 10.16 3.50
N GLU A 145 -14.31 9.16 4.05
CA GLU A 145 -13.77 8.15 4.95
C GLU A 145 -12.68 7.31 4.26
N MET A 146 -12.81 7.06 2.95
CA MET A 146 -11.80 6.30 2.17
C MET A 146 -10.44 7.00 2.10
N ARG A 147 -10.37 8.31 2.32
CA ARG A 147 -9.10 9.06 2.26
C ARG A 147 -8.05 8.54 3.23
N ARG A 148 -8.48 8.13 4.43
CA ARG A 148 -7.59 7.59 5.47
C ARG A 148 -7.14 6.16 5.21
N SER A 149 -7.91 5.41 4.43
CA SER A 149 -7.65 4.03 4.07
C SER A 149 -7.20 3.86 2.62
N SER A 150 -6.60 4.90 2.03
CA SER A 150 -6.13 4.86 0.65
C SER A 150 -4.73 5.43 0.50
N LEU A 151 -3.96 4.84 -0.43
CA LEU A 151 -2.59 5.24 -0.75
C LEU A 151 -2.51 5.68 -2.21
N LEU A 152 -1.70 6.74 -2.48
CA LEU A 152 -1.42 7.20 -3.83
C LEU A 152 -0.02 6.73 -4.27
N LEU A 153 0.06 6.02 -5.38
CA LEU A 153 1.30 5.57 -5.99
C LEU A 153 1.60 6.40 -7.25
N VAL A 154 2.68 7.17 -7.22
CA VAL A 154 3.21 7.88 -8.39
C VAL A 154 4.10 6.92 -9.15
N THR A 155 3.52 6.19 -10.09
CA THR A 155 4.15 5.10 -10.84
C THR A 155 5.08 5.62 -11.95
N ARG A 156 5.92 4.73 -12.51
CA ARG A 156 6.91 5.08 -13.54
C ARG A 156 7.81 6.24 -13.13
N PHE A 157 8.12 6.33 -11.85
CA PHE A 157 8.94 7.41 -11.31
C PHE A 157 10.39 7.37 -11.84
N ASP A 158 10.84 6.21 -12.31
CA ASP A 158 12.09 6.00 -13.06
C ASP A 158 12.15 6.76 -14.39
N LYS A 159 11.02 7.18 -14.95
CA LYS A 159 10.97 7.95 -16.20
C LYS A 159 11.22 9.44 -16.01
N ILE A 160 11.22 9.92 -14.78
CA ILE A 160 11.59 11.30 -14.45
C ILE A 160 13.11 11.37 -14.36
N LEU A 161 13.72 12.18 -15.24
CA LEU A 161 15.16 12.36 -15.26
C LEU A 161 15.60 13.45 -14.26
N GLY A 162 16.61 13.11 -13.48
CA GLY A 162 17.22 14.04 -12.53
C GLY A 162 16.44 14.21 -11.21
N ASP A 163 17.19 14.29 -10.13
CA ASP A 163 16.63 14.33 -8.76
C ASP A 163 15.85 15.60 -8.48
N SER A 164 16.27 16.74 -9.08
CA SER A 164 15.54 18.01 -8.97
C SER A 164 14.13 17.92 -9.54
N ASP A 165 13.96 17.27 -10.68
CA ASP A 165 12.65 17.14 -11.32
C ASP A 165 11.78 16.09 -10.61
N LYS A 166 12.37 15.00 -10.13
CA LYS A 166 11.71 14.06 -9.23
C LYS A 166 11.16 14.77 -7.99
N ALA A 167 11.98 15.59 -7.34
CA ALA A 167 11.56 16.36 -6.16
C ALA A 167 10.43 17.36 -6.47
N LYS A 168 10.46 18.04 -7.62
CA LYS A 168 9.41 18.97 -8.05
C LYS A 168 8.08 18.23 -8.30
N VAL A 169 8.11 17.10 -9.05
CA VAL A 169 6.92 16.30 -9.33
C VAL A 169 6.29 15.82 -8.02
N LEU A 170 7.09 15.24 -7.12
CA LEU A 170 6.59 14.70 -5.87
C LEU A 170 6.03 15.81 -4.96
N LYS A 171 6.71 16.96 -4.87
CA LYS A 171 6.22 18.12 -4.12
C LYS A 171 4.87 18.60 -4.65
N ARG A 172 4.73 18.75 -5.98
CA ARG A 172 3.47 19.16 -6.62
C ARG A 172 2.35 18.16 -6.31
N VAL A 173 2.59 16.87 -6.53
CA VAL A 173 1.58 15.84 -6.27
C VAL A 173 1.14 15.86 -4.82
N ARG A 174 2.08 15.92 -3.86
CA ARG A 174 1.76 16.00 -2.43
C ARG A 174 0.93 17.22 -2.07
N GLN A 175 1.21 18.38 -2.70
CA GLN A 175 0.42 19.59 -2.49
C GLN A 175 -1.00 19.47 -3.07
N GLU A 176 -1.13 18.95 -4.28
CA GLU A 176 -2.43 18.79 -4.96
C GLU A 176 -3.30 17.70 -4.32
N THR A 177 -2.69 16.74 -3.63
CA THR A 177 -3.38 15.61 -2.99
C THR A 177 -3.38 15.66 -1.46
N GLU A 178 -3.06 16.82 -0.88
CA GLU A 178 -3.05 17.01 0.56
C GLU A 178 -4.42 16.68 1.18
N GLY A 179 -4.42 15.79 2.16
CA GLY A 179 -5.65 15.31 2.82
C GLY A 179 -6.55 14.40 1.97
N LEU A 180 -6.15 14.03 0.75
CA LEU A 180 -6.91 13.13 -0.12
C LEU A 180 -6.51 11.66 0.05
N PHE A 181 -5.28 11.38 0.48
CA PHE A 181 -4.76 10.04 0.71
C PHE A 181 -4.04 10.00 2.06
N ALA A 182 -3.92 8.80 2.63
CA ALA A 182 -3.14 8.60 3.84
C ALA A 182 -1.66 8.91 3.59
N GLU A 183 -1.12 8.48 2.43
CA GLU A 183 0.28 8.70 2.07
C GLU A 183 0.49 8.61 0.55
N VAL A 184 1.63 9.19 0.07
CA VAL A 184 2.00 9.28 -1.36
C VAL A 184 3.37 8.66 -1.58
N PHE A 185 3.46 7.66 -2.46
CA PHE A 185 4.68 6.89 -2.75
C PHE A 185 5.15 7.07 -4.19
N PRO A 186 6.37 7.56 -4.43
CA PRO A 186 7.01 7.45 -5.74
C PRO A 186 7.46 6.01 -5.96
N MET A 187 7.10 5.40 -7.11
CA MET A 187 7.41 4.00 -7.37
C MET A 187 7.89 3.74 -8.79
N SER A 188 8.91 2.89 -8.90
CA SER A 188 9.31 2.23 -10.14
C SER A 188 8.86 0.76 -10.11
N LEU A 189 7.63 0.49 -10.55
CA LEU A 189 7.04 -0.85 -10.49
C LEU A 189 7.84 -1.89 -11.30
N MET A 190 8.47 -1.48 -12.41
CA MET A 190 9.31 -2.38 -13.20
C MET A 190 10.60 -2.77 -12.45
N GLN A 191 11.20 -1.84 -11.70
CA GLN A 191 12.35 -2.15 -10.85
C GLN A 191 11.93 -3.08 -9.71
N ALA A 192 10.80 -2.81 -9.06
CA ALA A 192 10.26 -3.66 -8.03
C ALA A 192 9.99 -5.09 -8.53
N MET A 193 9.34 -5.23 -9.69
CA MET A 193 9.03 -6.52 -10.28
C MET A 193 10.28 -7.34 -10.63
N THR A 194 11.36 -6.68 -11.01
CA THR A 194 12.63 -7.33 -11.41
C THR A 194 13.67 -7.34 -10.29
N ALA A 195 13.33 -6.95 -9.08
CA ALA A 195 14.25 -6.97 -7.95
C ALA A 195 14.63 -8.40 -7.51
N GLY A 196 13.70 -9.36 -7.66
CA GLY A 196 13.94 -10.72 -7.15
C GLY A 196 14.25 -10.66 -5.65
N ASP A 197 15.43 -11.16 -5.25
CA ASP A 197 15.93 -11.10 -3.86
C ASP A 197 16.88 -9.91 -3.60
N ASP A 198 17.06 -9.00 -4.56
CA ASP A 198 17.88 -7.79 -4.41
C ASP A 198 17.15 -6.74 -3.57
N GLU A 199 17.43 -6.73 -2.26
CA GLU A 199 16.83 -5.78 -1.31
C GLU A 199 17.18 -4.32 -1.65
N ALA A 200 18.38 -4.02 -2.16
CA ALA A 200 18.76 -2.66 -2.53
C ALA A 200 17.91 -2.17 -3.69
N ARG A 201 17.76 -2.98 -4.73
CA ARG A 201 16.90 -2.66 -5.88
C ARG A 201 15.43 -2.54 -5.50
N TRP A 202 14.96 -3.36 -4.56
CA TRP A 202 13.61 -3.26 -3.99
C TRP A 202 13.41 -1.93 -3.27
N GLN A 203 14.36 -1.53 -2.43
CA GLN A 203 14.34 -0.26 -1.71
C GLN A 203 14.39 0.91 -2.68
N ASP A 204 15.32 0.91 -3.63
CA ASP A 204 15.48 1.98 -4.63
C ASP A 204 14.24 2.18 -5.51
N SER A 205 13.46 1.12 -5.71
CA SER A 205 12.20 1.17 -6.45
C SER A 205 11.08 1.90 -5.70
N GLY A 206 11.22 2.18 -4.41
CA GLY A 206 10.18 2.68 -3.51
C GLY A 206 9.24 1.59 -2.95
N ALA A 207 9.44 0.34 -3.35
CA ALA A 207 8.54 -0.75 -2.97
C ALA A 207 8.65 -1.12 -1.49
N GLN A 208 9.82 -0.96 -0.86
CA GLN A 208 10.02 -1.24 0.56
C GLN A 208 9.13 -0.33 1.42
N ASP A 209 9.16 0.98 1.17
CA ASP A 209 8.39 1.96 1.94
C ASP A 209 6.89 1.77 1.71
N PHE A 210 6.49 1.59 0.44
CA PHE A 210 5.10 1.31 0.09
C PHE A 210 4.58 0.04 0.77
N THR A 211 5.31 -1.06 0.74
CA THR A 211 4.89 -2.33 1.35
C THR A 211 4.74 -2.19 2.87
N GLY A 212 5.64 -1.43 3.49
CA GLY A 212 5.54 -1.12 4.92
C GLY A 212 4.28 -0.34 5.26
N ALA A 213 3.96 0.69 4.48
CA ALA A 213 2.73 1.48 4.67
C ALA A 213 1.46 0.70 4.35
N LEU A 214 1.51 -0.17 3.33
CA LEU A 214 0.40 -1.07 2.99
C LEU A 214 0.07 -2.02 4.15
N PHE A 215 1.10 -2.58 4.80
CA PHE A 215 0.90 -3.39 6.00
C PHE A 215 0.20 -2.59 7.12
N ASP A 216 0.69 -1.39 7.40
CA ASP A 216 0.13 -0.52 8.44
C ASP A 216 -1.32 -0.10 8.10
N LEU A 217 -1.62 0.13 6.82
CA LEU A 217 -2.96 0.41 6.31
C LEU A 217 -3.92 -0.76 6.55
N ILE A 218 -3.53 -1.96 6.14
CA ILE A 218 -4.34 -3.18 6.32
C ILE A 218 -4.70 -3.37 7.80
N HIS A 219 -3.72 -3.23 8.69
CA HIS A 219 -3.96 -3.40 10.12
C HIS A 219 -4.82 -2.29 10.72
N ARG A 220 -4.68 -1.06 10.24
CA ARG A 220 -5.56 0.04 10.64
C ARG A 220 -7.01 -0.25 10.28
N ILE A 221 -7.26 -0.71 9.05
CA ILE A 221 -8.61 -1.08 8.61
C ILE A 221 -9.19 -2.20 9.47
N ILE A 222 -8.38 -3.21 9.83
CA ILE A 222 -8.81 -4.30 10.73
C ILE A 222 -9.17 -3.77 12.12
N ASP A 223 -8.31 -2.91 12.70
CA ASP A 223 -8.46 -2.42 14.07
C ASP A 223 -9.61 -1.40 14.21
N GLU A 224 -9.75 -0.49 13.25
CA GLU A 224 -10.79 0.55 13.28
C GLU A 224 -12.18 0.01 12.93
N GLY A 225 -12.23 -1.06 12.14
CA GLY A 225 -13.46 -1.61 11.57
C GLY A 225 -14.11 -0.64 10.60
N TYR A 226 -14.74 -1.15 9.56
CA TYR A 226 -15.60 -0.38 8.66
C TYR A 226 -17.06 -0.76 8.91
N PRO A 227 -18.03 0.15 8.77
CA PRO A 227 -19.42 -0.24 8.72
C PRO A 227 -19.61 -1.19 7.54
N GLU A 228 -20.12 -2.38 7.82
CA GLU A 228 -20.38 -3.42 6.82
C GLU A 228 -21.24 -2.85 5.70
N PRO A 229 -20.81 -2.84 4.43
CA PRO A 229 -21.73 -2.79 3.33
C PRO A 229 -22.52 -4.11 3.39
N GLY A 230 -23.84 -4.05 3.45
CA GLY A 230 -24.70 -5.20 3.71
C GLY A 230 -24.44 -6.36 2.75
N GLU A 231 -23.66 -7.30 3.19
CA GLU A 231 -23.46 -8.61 2.58
C GLU A 231 -23.99 -9.67 3.54
N GLU A 232 -25.20 -10.09 3.30
CA GLU A 232 -25.69 -11.39 3.76
C GLU A 232 -25.03 -12.48 2.90
N GLY A 233 -24.20 -13.32 3.49
CA GLY A 233 -23.99 -14.65 2.98
C GLY A 233 -22.63 -15.12 2.48
N MET A 234 -21.48 -14.50 2.84
CA MET A 234 -20.20 -15.15 2.56
C MET A 234 -19.58 -15.75 3.82
N PRO A 235 -19.06 -17.00 3.76
CA PRO A 235 -18.40 -17.62 4.90
C PRO A 235 -17.15 -16.82 5.26
N ALA A 236 -17.04 -16.42 6.52
CA ALA A 236 -15.83 -15.82 7.07
C ALA A 236 -14.69 -16.85 6.99
N VAL A 237 -13.76 -16.66 6.06
CA VAL A 237 -12.49 -17.39 6.09
C VAL A 237 -11.68 -16.84 7.24
N ARG A 238 -11.53 -17.62 8.30
CA ARG A 238 -10.70 -17.26 9.45
C ARG A 238 -9.22 -17.26 9.03
N PRO A 239 -8.40 -16.33 9.56
CA PRO A 239 -6.96 -16.28 9.27
C PRO A 239 -6.18 -17.55 9.67
N ASP A 240 -6.79 -18.45 10.43
CA ASP A 240 -6.11 -19.58 11.09
C ASP A 240 -6.06 -20.88 10.26
N ASP A 241 -6.67 -20.94 9.07
CA ASP A 241 -6.53 -22.10 8.19
C ASP A 241 -5.25 -22.00 7.34
N ALA A 242 -4.14 -21.64 7.98
CA ALA A 242 -2.85 -21.56 7.36
C ALA A 242 -2.26 -22.95 7.16
N ASP A 243 -2.39 -23.47 5.95
CA ASP A 243 -1.49 -24.48 5.42
C ASP A 243 -0.09 -23.89 5.42
N THR A 244 0.75 -24.29 6.39
CA THR A 244 2.07 -23.70 6.70
C THR A 244 3.17 -24.15 5.73
N ALA A 245 2.83 -24.76 4.61
CA ALA A 245 3.78 -25.21 3.60
C ALA A 245 4.07 -24.12 2.57
N GLU A 246 5.30 -23.69 2.50
CA GLU A 246 5.92 -22.75 1.55
C GLU A 246 5.50 -21.28 1.68
N VAL A 247 5.66 -20.71 2.86
CA VAL A 247 5.51 -19.27 3.10
C VAL A 247 6.88 -18.59 3.17
N GLY A 248 7.02 -17.45 2.50
CA GLY A 248 7.98 -16.47 2.96
C GLY A 248 9.23 -16.27 2.14
N GLN A 249 9.20 -16.43 0.81
CA GLN A 249 10.34 -16.06 -0.02
C GLN A 249 10.24 -14.67 -0.67
N SER A 250 9.05 -14.10 -0.82
CA SER A 250 8.90 -12.77 -1.42
C SER A 250 9.36 -11.65 -0.47
N LEU A 251 9.90 -10.55 -1.03
CA LEU A 251 10.30 -9.37 -0.23
C LEU A 251 9.09 -8.73 0.48
N ILE A 252 7.90 -8.87 -0.09
CA ILE A 252 6.63 -8.45 0.54
C ILE A 252 6.37 -9.29 1.78
N ALA A 253 6.41 -10.61 1.67
CA ALA A 253 6.21 -11.51 2.81
C ALA A 253 7.20 -11.23 3.94
N ARG A 254 8.49 -11.09 3.61
CA ARG A 254 9.54 -10.74 4.60
C ARG A 254 9.26 -9.40 5.29
N THR A 255 8.76 -8.39 4.56
CA THR A 255 8.40 -7.10 5.15
C THR A 255 7.21 -7.24 6.09
N PHE A 256 6.18 -7.99 5.70
CA PHE A 256 5.00 -8.25 6.54
C PHE A 256 5.36 -9.05 7.78
N GLU A 257 6.14 -10.11 7.67
CA GLU A 257 6.62 -10.90 8.82
C GLU A 257 7.43 -10.06 9.81
N ARG A 258 8.35 -9.22 9.31
CA ARG A 258 9.13 -8.29 10.12
C ARG A 258 8.23 -7.31 10.88
N LYS A 259 7.24 -6.75 10.22
CA LYS A 259 6.27 -5.83 10.82
C LYS A 259 5.36 -6.55 11.84
N MET A 260 4.92 -7.78 11.55
CA MET A 260 4.15 -8.60 12.49
C MET A 260 4.95 -8.92 13.75
N ALA A 261 6.22 -9.27 13.62
CA ALA A 261 7.09 -9.54 14.77
C ALA A 261 7.21 -8.29 15.67
N ILE A 262 7.35 -7.09 15.10
CA ILE A 262 7.38 -5.83 15.86
C ILE A 262 6.03 -5.59 16.55
N ARG A 263 4.91 -5.77 15.87
CA ARG A 263 3.56 -5.58 16.43
C ARG A 263 3.27 -6.51 17.59
N ASN A 264 3.70 -7.76 17.52
CA ASN A 264 3.47 -8.79 18.53
C ASN A 264 4.51 -8.75 19.67
N THR A 265 5.51 -7.88 19.60
CA THR A 265 6.49 -7.73 20.68
C THR A 265 5.82 -7.05 21.87
N PRO A 266 5.77 -7.69 23.06
CA PRO A 266 5.15 -7.08 24.21
C PRO A 266 5.91 -5.81 24.61
N VAL A 267 5.21 -4.68 24.70
CA VAL A 267 5.77 -3.43 25.19
C VAL A 267 6.09 -3.62 26.68
N VAL A 268 7.35 -3.88 27.00
CA VAL A 268 7.82 -3.88 28.38
C VAL A 268 7.76 -2.43 28.87
N ARG A 269 6.68 -2.08 29.56
CA ARG A 269 6.62 -0.80 30.29
C ARG A 269 7.63 -0.85 31.41
N VAL A 270 8.79 -0.27 31.21
CA VAL A 270 9.73 -0.02 32.31
C VAL A 270 9.06 1.00 33.21
N ALA A 271 8.56 0.52 34.36
CA ALA A 271 8.07 1.43 35.38
C ALA A 271 9.24 2.32 35.84
N PRO A 272 9.07 3.65 35.89
CA PRO A 272 10.13 4.52 36.37
C PRO A 272 10.48 4.09 37.80
N ARG A 273 11.72 3.65 38.01
CA ARG A 273 12.25 3.37 39.34
C ARG A 273 12.24 4.68 40.13
N ARG A 274 11.41 4.78 41.17
CA ARG A 274 11.52 5.84 42.16
C ARG A 274 12.92 5.73 42.75
N VAL A 275 13.75 6.72 42.50
CA VAL A 275 14.99 6.93 43.25
C VAL A 275 14.56 7.31 44.68
N ALA A 276 14.77 6.41 45.62
CA ALA A 276 14.54 6.71 47.01
C ALA A 276 15.50 7.85 47.38
N ASN A 277 14.93 8.98 47.75
CA ASN A 277 15.66 10.12 48.26
C ASN A 277 16.06 9.82 49.69
N THR A 278 17.17 9.10 49.85
CA THR A 278 17.80 8.92 51.18
C THR A 278 18.46 10.25 51.52
N GLY A 279 17.75 11.04 52.32
CA GLY A 279 18.26 12.28 52.87
C GLY A 279 19.42 11.99 53.84
N GLU A 280 20.62 11.96 53.32
CA GLU A 280 21.82 12.15 54.09
C GLU A 280 22.44 13.52 53.74
N ARG A 281 22.40 14.36 54.75
CA ARG A 281 22.94 15.72 54.77
C ARG A 281 24.46 15.59 54.81
N LEU A 282 25.12 15.58 53.64
CA LEU A 282 26.57 15.68 53.56
C LEU A 282 27.03 17.14 53.69
N LEU A 283 27.87 17.32 54.68
CA LEU A 283 28.57 18.55 55.02
C LEU A 283 29.37 19.08 53.80
N ARG A 284 29.32 20.38 53.67
CA ARG A 284 30.02 21.24 52.75
C ARG A 284 31.53 20.99 52.81
N THR A 285 32.15 20.47 51.75
CA THR A 285 33.58 20.56 51.53
C THR A 285 33.83 21.22 50.17
N GLU A 286 34.87 22.00 50.11
CA GLU A 286 35.30 23.03 49.17
C GLU A 286 35.30 22.60 47.69
N ARG A 287 35.01 23.59 46.84
CA ARG A 287 35.12 23.53 45.36
C ARG A 287 36.57 23.39 44.94
N PRO A 288 36.89 22.47 44.04
CA PRO A 288 38.01 22.63 43.13
C PRO A 288 37.60 23.44 41.88
N ALA A 289 38.58 24.17 41.32
CA ALA A 289 38.45 25.15 40.30
C ALA A 289 37.92 24.61 38.98
N ALA A 290 37.29 25.51 38.23
CA ALA A 290 36.67 25.31 36.94
C ALA A 290 37.65 24.77 35.89
N GLU A 291 37.34 23.61 35.33
CA GLU A 291 37.84 23.14 34.05
C GLU A 291 36.94 23.67 32.94
N THR A 292 37.55 24.29 31.96
CA THR A 292 36.95 24.99 30.83
C THR A 292 36.15 24.03 29.96
N ALA A 293 34.89 24.37 29.73
CA ALA A 293 34.03 23.71 28.76
C ALA A 293 34.56 23.89 27.32
N PRO A 294 34.42 22.93 26.43
CA PRO A 294 34.79 23.08 25.05
C PRO A 294 33.86 24.07 24.36
N THR A 295 34.51 25.03 23.65
CA THR A 295 33.85 26.08 22.87
C THR A 295 33.03 25.47 21.74
N VAL A 296 31.73 25.74 21.73
CA VAL A 296 30.84 25.40 20.60
C VAL A 296 31.19 26.35 19.45
N VAL A 297 31.79 25.82 18.38
CA VAL A 297 32.09 26.56 17.16
C VAL A 297 30.77 26.77 16.39
N SER A 298 30.42 28.02 16.16
CA SER A 298 29.23 28.40 15.40
C SER A 298 29.38 28.04 13.92
N PHE A 299 28.28 27.70 13.27
CA PHE A 299 28.25 27.37 11.84
C PHE A 299 28.77 28.49 10.93
N SER A 300 28.76 29.74 11.41
CA SER A 300 29.34 30.92 10.74
C SER A 300 30.87 30.89 10.68
N ASP A 301 31.52 30.26 11.65
CA ASP A 301 32.99 30.21 11.72
C ASP A 301 33.58 29.12 10.80
N MET A 302 32.78 28.09 10.45
CA MET A 302 33.21 27.08 9.49
C MET A 302 33.23 27.58 8.04
N LEU A 303 32.38 28.55 7.69
CA LEU A 303 32.36 29.15 6.34
C LEU A 303 33.50 30.14 6.08
N ALA A 304 34.07 30.75 7.13
CA ALA A 304 35.17 31.70 7.00
C ALA A 304 36.53 31.01 6.75
N THR A 305 36.67 29.74 7.09
CA THR A 305 37.93 28.98 6.92
C THR A 305 38.06 28.36 5.52
N ALA A 306 36.95 28.14 4.81
CA ALA A 306 36.95 27.59 3.46
C ALA A 306 37.29 28.61 2.36
N ALA A 307 37.30 29.93 2.66
CA ALA A 307 37.53 30.99 1.69
C ALA A 307 38.99 31.49 1.64
N LYS A 308 39.92 30.88 2.38
CA LYS A 308 41.34 31.28 2.42
C LYS A 308 42.34 30.22 1.94
N GLY A 309 41.89 29.26 1.13
CA GLY A 309 42.76 28.24 0.55
C GLY A 309 42.47 28.03 -0.93
N SER A 310 42.73 29.02 -1.77
CA SER A 310 42.91 28.89 -3.23
C SER A 310 43.93 29.92 -3.68
#